data_296b965c053ead69641633c0097dc878
#
_entry.id   296b965c053ead69641633c0097dc878
#
_cell.length_a   1.000
_cell.length_b   1.000
_cell.length_c   1.000
_cell.angle_alpha   90.00
_cell.angle_beta   90.00
_cell.angle_gamma   90.00
#
_symmetry.space_group_name_H-M   'P 1'
#
loop_
_entity.id
_entity.type
_entity.pdbx_description
1 polymer ?
#
loop_
_entity_poly.entity_id
_entity_poly.type
_entity_poly.pdbx_seq_one_letter_code
_entity_poly.pdbx_strand_id
1 'polypeptide(L)'
;MAFETFAVHAACIRGVEAIPVTVEVSLAGGIPGIQMLGIPSMEVMESRGRIRCAMRSAGFEIPRSGITVNLAPGDIRKTGSGFDLPIAIAVLAADGQIPRDSLDRCLIAGELGLDGTVLPVKGEVAFQLLARDMGLSFIAGRSDQHVPLAGVDCGFIDHLSQLARGMGEAARHYLDSEGVEATFEPELDYADVLGQEVAKRGIALAAAGELGLLMIGSPGSGKTMLARRMTGILPELSVEDQQEALCIHSVLGENIDGLLAGHRPFRSPHHSISTAGLIGGGRPVHPGEISLAHGGVLFLDELAEFPTGVLQTLRQPIERGYVRIVRVDGAFTFPSRFQLLAASNPCPCGFLGDREVPCRCSASMVERYRSKLRGPLADRIDLMIDVTRPDPQVIIEGAEGMSSAELRDYVVRGRAFRAWRESRMDDADAEAEAAESRSIDGVVSTFALDQAAETCVLGLSKRTHLTGRGIVRLVRIARTIADVAESERVTQDHVLEAAMYQGRRDQ
;
A
#
# COMPACT_ATOMS: atom_id res chain seq x y z
N MET A 1 -9.13 -46.56 -26.43
CA MET A 1 -9.86 -45.71 -25.50
C MET A 1 -9.34 -44.31 -25.69
N ALA A 2 -10.18 -43.36 -26.09
CA ALA A 2 -9.77 -41.96 -26.19
C ALA A 2 -9.48 -41.45 -24.78
N PHE A 3 -8.34 -40.80 -24.59
CA PHE A 3 -8.04 -40.08 -23.35
C PHE A 3 -8.98 -38.85 -23.30
N GLU A 4 -9.89 -38.83 -22.35
CA GLU A 4 -10.71 -37.66 -22.13
C GLU A 4 -9.92 -36.66 -21.30
N THR A 5 -9.52 -35.58 -21.91
CA THR A 5 -8.86 -34.45 -21.23
C THR A 5 -9.80 -33.27 -21.17
N PHE A 6 -9.83 -32.58 -20.02
CA PHE A 6 -10.60 -31.39 -19.85
C PHE A 6 -9.77 -30.34 -19.08
N ALA A 7 -9.96 -29.08 -19.37
CA ALA A 7 -9.20 -27.99 -18.75
C ALA A 7 -10.12 -26.87 -18.32
N VAL A 8 -9.75 -26.20 -17.20
CA VAL A 8 -10.39 -24.99 -16.71
C VAL A 8 -9.34 -23.94 -16.34
N HIS A 9 -9.75 -22.68 -16.36
CA HIS A 9 -8.90 -21.58 -15.95
C HIS A 9 -8.97 -21.39 -14.43
N ALA A 10 -7.81 -21.33 -13.80
CA ALA A 10 -7.59 -21.00 -12.40
C ALA A 10 -6.45 -19.99 -12.28
N ALA A 11 -6.09 -19.62 -11.08
CA ALA A 11 -4.92 -18.80 -10.84
C ALA A 11 -4.31 -19.08 -9.46
N CYS A 12 -3.09 -18.61 -9.23
CA CYS A 12 -2.47 -18.58 -7.92
C CYS A 12 -1.92 -17.17 -7.62
N ILE A 13 -1.95 -16.79 -6.36
CA ILE A 13 -1.34 -15.53 -5.92
C ILE A 13 0.17 -15.68 -5.85
N ARG A 14 0.88 -14.74 -6.48
CA ARG A 14 2.32 -14.57 -6.38
C ARG A 14 2.66 -13.14 -5.99
N GLY A 15 3.00 -12.96 -4.75
CA GLY A 15 3.11 -11.60 -4.19
C GLY A 15 1.73 -11.00 -3.97
N VAL A 16 1.34 -10.02 -4.77
CA VAL A 16 0.02 -9.38 -4.76
C VAL A 16 -0.74 -9.54 -6.08
N GLU A 17 -0.14 -10.23 -7.04
CA GLU A 17 -0.72 -10.47 -8.36
C GLU A 17 -1.24 -11.90 -8.48
N ALA A 18 -2.31 -12.09 -9.23
CA ALA A 18 -2.79 -13.41 -9.63
C ALA A 18 -2.10 -13.83 -10.93
N ILE A 19 -1.50 -15.01 -10.94
CA ILE A 19 -0.85 -15.60 -12.10
C ILE A 19 -1.78 -16.66 -12.68
N PRO A 20 -2.09 -16.64 -14.00
CA PRO A 20 -2.97 -17.61 -14.62
C PRO A 20 -2.40 -19.02 -14.54
N VAL A 21 -3.27 -19.98 -14.22
CA VAL A 21 -2.97 -21.41 -14.17
C VAL A 21 -4.07 -22.15 -14.89
N THR A 22 -3.69 -23.05 -15.80
CA THR A 22 -4.63 -23.98 -16.41
C THR A 22 -4.62 -25.28 -15.61
N VAL A 23 -5.78 -25.70 -15.14
CA VAL A 23 -5.98 -26.99 -14.48
C VAL A 23 -6.45 -28.00 -15.54
N GLU A 24 -5.57 -28.88 -15.96
CA GLU A 24 -5.84 -29.93 -16.95
C GLU A 24 -6.04 -31.24 -16.23
N VAL A 25 -7.11 -31.94 -16.56
CA VAL A 25 -7.44 -33.27 -16.01
C VAL A 25 -7.50 -34.31 -17.12
N SER A 26 -6.85 -35.42 -16.89
CA SER A 26 -6.94 -36.62 -17.76
C SER A 26 -7.38 -37.82 -16.94
N LEU A 27 -8.39 -38.53 -17.44
CA LEU A 27 -8.87 -39.77 -16.89
C LEU A 27 -8.32 -40.95 -17.71
N ALA A 28 -7.58 -41.84 -17.07
CA ALA A 28 -6.99 -43.01 -17.72
C ALA A 28 -7.29 -44.31 -16.93
N GLY A 29 -7.38 -45.44 -17.62
CA GLY A 29 -7.46 -46.73 -16.95
C GLY A 29 -6.23 -46.97 -16.06
N GLY A 30 -6.45 -47.44 -14.82
CA GLY A 30 -5.37 -47.69 -13.88
C GLY A 30 -5.85 -47.77 -12.43
N ILE A 31 -4.93 -47.69 -11.49
CA ILE A 31 -5.26 -47.69 -10.06
C ILE A 31 -5.99 -46.38 -9.71
N PRO A 32 -7.18 -46.44 -9.10
CA PRO A 32 -7.92 -45.25 -8.71
C PRO A 32 -7.13 -44.35 -7.76
N GLY A 33 -6.99 -43.09 -8.13
CA GLY A 33 -6.27 -42.09 -7.31
C GLY A 33 -6.04 -40.78 -8.06
N ILE A 34 -5.72 -39.74 -7.33
CA ILE A 34 -5.41 -38.40 -7.89
C ILE A 34 -3.89 -38.20 -7.84
N GLN A 35 -3.27 -38.07 -9.00
CA GLN A 35 -1.89 -37.65 -9.17
C GLN A 35 -1.84 -36.21 -9.61
N MET A 36 -0.99 -35.41 -8.97
CA MET A 36 -0.80 -33.97 -9.29
C MET A 36 0.57 -33.73 -9.90
N LEU A 37 0.61 -32.94 -10.97
CA LEU A 37 1.81 -32.47 -11.69
C LEU A 37 1.84 -30.94 -11.72
N GLY A 38 2.99 -30.34 -12.06
CA GLY A 38 3.11 -28.88 -12.22
C GLY A 38 3.58 -28.13 -10.96
N ILE A 39 4.47 -28.74 -10.17
CA ILE A 39 5.09 -28.16 -8.96
C ILE A 39 4.05 -27.64 -7.94
N PRO A 40 3.09 -28.46 -7.50
CA PRO A 40 2.16 -28.08 -6.44
C PRO A 40 2.88 -27.93 -5.09
N SER A 41 2.43 -27.00 -4.24
CA SER A 41 2.85 -26.92 -2.83
C SER A 41 2.30 -28.09 -2.02
N MET A 42 2.75 -28.26 -0.77
CA MET A 42 2.19 -29.28 0.12
C MET A 42 0.67 -29.06 0.34
N GLU A 43 0.23 -27.82 0.52
CA GLU A 43 -1.17 -27.44 0.68
C GLU A 43 -2.03 -27.91 -0.51
N VAL A 44 -1.53 -27.68 -1.75
CA VAL A 44 -2.19 -28.13 -2.99
C VAL A 44 -2.14 -29.68 -3.10
N MET A 45 -1.09 -30.31 -2.60
CA MET A 45 -1.02 -31.79 -2.56
C MET A 45 -2.00 -32.42 -1.57
N GLU A 46 -2.24 -31.75 -0.44
CA GLU A 46 -3.21 -32.17 0.60
C GLU A 46 -4.66 -32.02 0.13
N SER A 47 -4.94 -31.11 -0.81
CA SER A 47 -6.29 -30.90 -1.36
C SER A 47 -6.92 -32.16 -1.95
N ARG A 48 -6.11 -33.14 -2.38
CA ARG A 48 -6.60 -34.43 -2.89
C ARG A 48 -7.57 -35.11 -1.92
N GLY A 49 -7.29 -35.04 -0.63
CA GLY A 49 -8.16 -35.57 0.42
C GLY A 49 -9.46 -34.80 0.53
N ARG A 50 -9.37 -33.45 0.58
CA ARG A 50 -10.53 -32.55 0.67
C ARG A 50 -11.44 -32.69 -0.54
N ILE A 51 -10.90 -32.65 -1.75
CA ILE A 51 -11.64 -32.79 -3.02
C ILE A 51 -12.44 -34.12 -3.03
N ARG A 52 -11.81 -35.23 -2.66
CA ARG A 52 -12.51 -36.53 -2.63
C ARG A 52 -13.67 -36.59 -1.62
N CYS A 53 -13.48 -36.01 -0.44
CA CYS A 53 -14.54 -35.93 0.57
C CYS A 53 -15.66 -35.00 0.10
N ALA A 54 -15.33 -33.80 -0.38
CA ALA A 54 -16.27 -32.82 -0.88
C ALA A 54 -17.14 -33.37 -2.04
N MET A 55 -16.52 -34.04 -3.03
CA MET A 55 -17.26 -34.64 -4.13
C MET A 55 -18.28 -35.68 -3.62
N ARG A 56 -17.88 -36.58 -2.71
CA ARG A 56 -18.78 -37.57 -2.14
C ARG A 56 -19.92 -36.95 -1.35
N SER A 57 -19.61 -35.98 -0.49
CA SER A 57 -20.60 -35.25 0.34
C SER A 57 -21.60 -34.49 -0.51
N ALA A 58 -21.15 -33.98 -1.66
CA ALA A 58 -21.97 -33.26 -2.62
C ALA A 58 -22.82 -34.19 -3.52
N GLY A 59 -22.71 -35.54 -3.36
CA GLY A 59 -23.48 -36.53 -4.10
C GLY A 59 -22.89 -36.96 -5.45
N PHE A 60 -21.62 -36.58 -5.71
CA PHE A 60 -20.90 -37.01 -6.92
C PHE A 60 -20.13 -38.30 -6.70
N GLU A 61 -19.95 -39.08 -7.77
CA GLU A 61 -19.12 -40.26 -7.73
C GLU A 61 -17.64 -39.90 -7.94
N ILE A 62 -16.74 -40.64 -7.28
CA ILE A 62 -15.32 -40.54 -7.57
C ILE A 62 -15.01 -41.46 -8.76
N PRO A 63 -14.41 -40.94 -9.85
CA PRO A 63 -14.04 -41.76 -11.00
C PRO A 63 -13.23 -42.98 -10.57
N ARG A 64 -13.62 -44.17 -11.08
CA ARG A 64 -12.94 -45.44 -10.82
C ARG A 64 -11.68 -45.63 -11.68
N SER A 65 -11.13 -44.55 -12.20
CA SER A 65 -9.95 -44.48 -13.06
C SER A 65 -8.80 -43.76 -12.33
N GLY A 66 -7.60 -43.81 -12.89
CA GLY A 66 -6.50 -42.98 -12.50
C GLY A 66 -6.78 -41.52 -12.97
N ILE A 67 -6.75 -40.58 -12.05
CA ILE A 67 -6.97 -39.15 -12.32
C ILE A 67 -5.60 -38.45 -12.30
N THR A 68 -5.19 -37.88 -13.43
CA THR A 68 -3.99 -37.07 -13.51
C THR A 68 -4.40 -35.61 -13.64
N VAL A 69 -3.97 -34.77 -12.70
CA VAL A 69 -4.18 -33.32 -12.69
C VAL A 69 -2.86 -32.64 -12.99
N ASN A 70 -2.79 -31.86 -14.06
CA ASN A 70 -1.63 -31.05 -14.41
C ASN A 70 -1.96 -29.58 -14.21
N LEU A 71 -1.13 -28.89 -13.43
CA LEU A 71 -1.23 -27.45 -13.18
C LEU A 71 -0.21 -26.69 -14.05
N ALA A 72 -0.64 -26.21 -15.21
CA ALA A 72 0.22 -25.51 -16.16
C ALA A 72 0.24 -23.98 -15.88
N PRO A 73 1.38 -23.28 -16.10
CA PRO A 73 2.68 -23.75 -16.56
C PRO A 73 3.51 -24.48 -15.48
N GLY A 74 4.38 -25.40 -15.89
CA GLY A 74 5.17 -26.25 -14.98
C GLY A 74 6.37 -25.60 -14.29
N ASP A 75 6.73 -24.37 -14.63
CA ASP A 75 7.86 -23.60 -14.10
C ASP A 75 7.50 -22.73 -12.88
N ILE A 76 6.21 -22.54 -12.61
CA ILE A 76 5.69 -21.74 -11.50
C ILE A 76 5.21 -22.68 -10.39
N ARG A 77 5.67 -22.42 -9.16
CA ARG A 77 5.16 -23.11 -7.98
C ARG A 77 3.75 -22.66 -7.64
N LYS A 78 2.80 -23.58 -7.56
CA LYS A 78 1.41 -23.30 -7.20
C LYS A 78 1.23 -23.40 -5.70
N THR A 79 0.73 -22.33 -5.11
CA THR A 79 0.51 -22.17 -3.65
C THR A 79 -0.93 -21.77 -3.38
N GLY A 80 -1.41 -22.06 -2.17
CA GLY A 80 -2.75 -21.71 -1.70
C GLY A 80 -3.80 -22.78 -1.93
N SER A 81 -4.90 -22.69 -1.20
CA SER A 81 -6.02 -23.65 -1.20
C SER A 81 -7.04 -23.37 -2.31
N GLY A 82 -6.91 -22.27 -3.06
CA GLY A 82 -7.86 -21.88 -4.10
C GLY A 82 -7.98 -22.81 -5.30
N PHE A 83 -7.16 -23.86 -5.37
CA PHE A 83 -7.20 -24.88 -6.43
C PHE A 83 -8.21 -26.01 -6.20
N ASP A 84 -8.78 -26.13 -5.00
CA ASP A 84 -9.67 -27.24 -4.67
C ASP A 84 -10.90 -27.25 -5.60
N LEU A 85 -11.57 -26.11 -5.72
CA LEU A 85 -12.77 -25.97 -6.56
C LEU A 85 -12.47 -26.18 -8.06
N PRO A 86 -11.48 -25.53 -8.69
CA PRO A 86 -11.21 -25.74 -10.11
C PRO A 86 -10.76 -27.16 -10.41
N ILE A 87 -10.03 -27.85 -9.52
CA ILE A 87 -9.68 -29.27 -9.70
C ILE A 87 -10.92 -30.14 -9.62
N ALA A 88 -11.79 -29.93 -8.63
CA ALA A 88 -13.04 -30.68 -8.51
C ALA A 88 -13.92 -30.52 -9.76
N ILE A 89 -14.10 -29.29 -10.24
CA ILE A 89 -14.85 -28.97 -11.46
C ILE A 89 -14.25 -29.66 -12.68
N ALA A 90 -12.93 -29.60 -12.87
CA ALA A 90 -12.25 -30.22 -13.99
C ALA A 90 -12.40 -31.77 -13.97
N VAL A 91 -12.32 -32.39 -12.79
CA VAL A 91 -12.53 -33.84 -12.63
C VAL A 91 -13.98 -34.22 -12.94
N LEU A 92 -14.97 -33.51 -12.41
CA LEU A 92 -16.39 -33.76 -12.63
C LEU A 92 -16.78 -33.57 -14.10
N ALA A 93 -16.25 -32.54 -14.76
CA ALA A 93 -16.48 -32.28 -16.17
C ALA A 93 -15.80 -33.30 -17.07
N ALA A 94 -14.58 -33.74 -16.72
CA ALA A 94 -13.88 -34.82 -17.46
C ALA A 94 -14.63 -36.15 -17.37
N ASP A 95 -15.24 -36.49 -16.22
CA ASP A 95 -16.01 -37.68 -15.97
C ASP A 95 -17.47 -37.60 -16.48
N GLY A 96 -17.88 -36.44 -17.00
CA GLY A 96 -19.23 -36.20 -17.54
C GLY A 96 -20.33 -36.09 -16.48
N GLN A 97 -20.00 -35.86 -15.21
CA GLN A 97 -20.98 -35.73 -14.14
C GLN A 97 -21.59 -34.31 -14.06
N ILE A 98 -20.95 -33.32 -14.67
CA ILE A 98 -21.46 -31.95 -14.79
C ILE A 98 -21.40 -31.49 -16.25
N PRO A 99 -22.30 -30.58 -16.68
CA PRO A 99 -22.23 -29.96 -18.00
C PRO A 99 -20.93 -29.15 -18.17
N ARG A 100 -20.36 -29.19 -19.38
CA ARG A 100 -19.12 -28.50 -19.74
C ARG A 100 -19.33 -27.05 -20.20
N ASP A 101 -20.60 -26.68 -20.38
CA ASP A 101 -20.97 -25.38 -20.91
C ASP A 101 -20.50 -24.23 -20.00
N SER A 102 -19.97 -23.20 -20.61
CA SER A 102 -19.48 -21.95 -19.94
C SER A 102 -18.26 -22.12 -19.03
N LEU A 103 -17.71 -23.33 -18.83
CA LEU A 103 -16.52 -23.51 -17.97
C LEU A 103 -15.25 -22.87 -18.55
N ASP A 104 -15.16 -22.77 -19.87
CA ASP A 104 -14.08 -22.13 -20.62
C ASP A 104 -14.08 -20.60 -20.52
N ARG A 105 -15.19 -20.01 -20.04
CA ARG A 105 -15.35 -18.55 -19.85
C ARG A 105 -15.18 -18.10 -18.42
N CYS A 106 -14.79 -19.00 -17.52
CA CYS A 106 -14.69 -18.71 -16.10
C CYS A 106 -13.25 -18.86 -15.61
N LEU A 107 -12.77 -17.85 -14.85
CA LEU A 107 -11.64 -17.99 -13.95
C LEU A 107 -12.17 -18.47 -12.60
N ILE A 108 -11.76 -19.66 -12.17
CA ILE A 108 -12.34 -20.34 -11.02
C ILE A 108 -11.32 -20.40 -9.89
N ALA A 109 -11.72 -20.00 -8.68
CA ALA A 109 -10.93 -20.13 -7.47
C ALA A 109 -11.82 -20.46 -6.26
N GLY A 110 -11.41 -21.36 -5.39
CA GLY A 110 -12.17 -21.71 -4.20
C GLY A 110 -11.52 -22.84 -3.42
N GLU A 111 -11.64 -22.80 -2.09
CA GLU A 111 -11.31 -23.89 -1.20
C GLU A 111 -12.55 -24.74 -0.94
N LEU A 112 -12.38 -26.02 -0.68
CA LEU A 112 -13.50 -26.94 -0.41
C LEU A 112 -13.49 -27.40 1.05
N GLY A 113 -14.63 -27.24 1.71
CA GLY A 113 -14.93 -27.96 2.94
C GLY A 113 -15.12 -29.45 2.68
N LEU A 114 -14.93 -30.29 3.68
CA LEU A 114 -15.12 -31.77 3.56
C LEU A 114 -16.57 -32.15 3.27
N ASP A 115 -17.51 -31.30 3.61
CA ASP A 115 -18.96 -31.43 3.37
C ASP A 115 -19.37 -31.01 1.95
N GLY A 116 -18.49 -30.37 1.18
CA GLY A 116 -18.76 -29.85 -0.16
C GLY A 116 -19.07 -28.35 -0.19
N THR A 117 -19.01 -27.66 0.94
CA THR A 117 -19.10 -26.19 1.01
C THR A 117 -17.94 -25.56 0.25
N VAL A 118 -18.20 -24.50 -0.51
CA VAL A 118 -17.18 -23.72 -1.21
C VAL A 118 -16.83 -22.50 -0.38
N LEU A 119 -15.56 -22.40 0.00
CA LEU A 119 -15.04 -21.30 0.82
C LEU A 119 -14.35 -20.25 -0.06
N PRO A 120 -14.40 -18.96 0.35
CA PRO A 120 -13.75 -17.88 -0.39
C PRO A 120 -12.23 -18.01 -0.37
N VAL A 121 -11.58 -17.29 -1.30
CA VAL A 121 -10.12 -17.24 -1.40
C VAL A 121 -9.60 -15.89 -0.93
N LYS A 122 -8.40 -15.88 -0.36
CA LYS A 122 -7.68 -14.64 -0.09
C LYS A 122 -7.16 -14.03 -1.39
N GLY A 123 -7.12 -12.70 -1.47
CA GLY A 123 -6.64 -12.01 -2.65
C GLY A 123 -7.67 -11.95 -3.78
N GLU A 124 -8.95 -11.98 -3.46
CA GLU A 124 -10.06 -11.94 -4.43
C GLU A 124 -9.91 -10.82 -5.46
N VAL A 125 -9.47 -9.63 -5.02
CA VAL A 125 -9.23 -8.47 -5.91
C VAL A 125 -8.24 -8.81 -7.02
N ALA A 126 -7.15 -9.49 -6.71
CA ALA A 126 -6.15 -9.87 -7.71
C ALA A 126 -6.70 -10.90 -8.72
N PHE A 127 -7.54 -11.84 -8.26
CA PHE A 127 -8.23 -12.79 -9.16
C PHE A 127 -9.22 -12.08 -10.07
N GLN A 128 -9.98 -11.10 -9.57
CA GLN A 128 -10.90 -10.31 -10.36
C GLN A 128 -10.19 -9.50 -11.45
N LEU A 129 -9.07 -8.83 -11.10
CA LEU A 129 -8.25 -8.09 -12.07
C LEU A 129 -7.72 -9.02 -13.18
N LEU A 130 -7.22 -10.20 -12.83
CA LEU A 130 -6.79 -11.19 -13.80
C LEU A 130 -7.95 -11.66 -14.69
N ALA A 131 -9.12 -11.94 -14.13
CA ALA A 131 -10.31 -12.33 -14.89
C ALA A 131 -10.70 -11.26 -15.91
N ARG A 132 -10.68 -9.97 -15.50
CA ARG A 132 -10.92 -8.84 -16.39
C ARG A 132 -9.93 -8.80 -17.55
N ASP A 133 -8.65 -8.94 -17.26
CA ASP A 133 -7.59 -8.88 -18.28
C ASP A 133 -7.66 -10.04 -19.27
N MET A 134 -8.18 -11.21 -18.82
CA MET A 134 -8.44 -12.38 -19.65
C MET A 134 -9.81 -12.36 -20.36
N GLY A 135 -10.69 -11.41 -20.03
CA GLY A 135 -12.07 -11.36 -20.54
C GLY A 135 -12.95 -12.53 -20.05
N LEU A 136 -12.71 -13.00 -18.82
CA LEU A 136 -13.40 -14.09 -18.17
C LEU A 136 -14.29 -13.61 -17.02
N SER A 137 -15.35 -14.36 -16.69
CA SER A 137 -16.09 -14.18 -15.44
C SER A 137 -15.29 -14.78 -14.28
N PHE A 138 -15.27 -14.14 -13.12
CA PHE A 138 -14.64 -14.67 -11.92
C PHE A 138 -15.65 -15.46 -11.08
N ILE A 139 -15.37 -16.73 -10.78
CA ILE A 139 -16.23 -17.61 -9.99
C ILE A 139 -15.46 -18.13 -8.76
N ALA A 140 -16.02 -17.89 -7.58
CA ALA A 140 -15.38 -18.28 -6.31
C ALA A 140 -16.39 -18.77 -5.26
N GLY A 141 -15.93 -19.07 -4.04
CA GLY A 141 -16.77 -19.20 -2.86
C GLY A 141 -17.29 -17.83 -2.42
N ARG A 142 -18.46 -17.80 -1.81
CA ARG A 142 -19.06 -16.56 -1.32
C ARG A 142 -18.16 -15.88 -0.28
N SER A 143 -17.88 -14.60 -0.48
CA SER A 143 -17.13 -13.76 0.47
C SER A 143 -18.03 -12.67 1.06
N ASP A 144 -17.96 -12.49 2.38
CA ASP A 144 -18.62 -11.35 3.06
C ASP A 144 -17.91 -10.01 2.79
N GLN A 145 -16.68 -10.08 2.31
CA GLN A 145 -15.86 -8.92 1.90
C GLN A 145 -15.71 -8.83 0.39
N HIS A 146 -16.75 -9.22 -0.35
CA HIS A 146 -16.71 -9.13 -1.81
C HIS A 146 -16.60 -7.67 -2.27
N VAL A 147 -15.66 -7.44 -3.18
CA VAL A 147 -15.41 -6.12 -3.78
C VAL A 147 -15.79 -6.19 -5.26
N PRO A 148 -16.87 -5.57 -5.69
CA PRO A 148 -17.21 -5.51 -7.10
C PRO A 148 -16.24 -4.56 -7.82
N LEU A 149 -15.37 -5.11 -8.65
CA LEU A 149 -14.53 -4.31 -9.54
C LEU A 149 -15.26 -4.02 -10.84
N ALA A 150 -15.17 -2.77 -11.31
CA ALA A 150 -15.79 -2.39 -12.58
C ALA A 150 -15.22 -3.23 -13.75
N GLY A 151 -16.12 -3.73 -14.60
CA GLY A 151 -15.78 -4.50 -15.78
C GLY A 151 -15.46 -5.99 -15.52
N VAL A 152 -15.77 -6.53 -14.34
CA VAL A 152 -15.65 -7.95 -14.03
C VAL A 152 -17.03 -8.51 -13.69
N ASP A 153 -17.41 -9.57 -14.39
CA ASP A 153 -18.60 -10.35 -14.00
C ASP A 153 -18.17 -11.36 -12.93
N CYS A 154 -18.72 -11.20 -11.72
CA CYS A 154 -18.38 -12.02 -10.55
C CYS A 154 -19.59 -12.87 -10.14
N GLY A 155 -19.34 -14.15 -9.90
CA GLY A 155 -20.32 -15.07 -9.37
C GLY A 155 -19.75 -15.93 -8.24
N PHE A 156 -20.63 -16.50 -7.43
CA PHE A 156 -20.24 -17.37 -6.34
C PHE A 156 -21.02 -18.69 -6.32
N ILE A 157 -20.40 -19.70 -5.78
CA ILE A 157 -20.98 -21.02 -5.52
C ILE A 157 -20.86 -21.30 -4.03
N ASP A 158 -21.97 -21.60 -3.36
CA ASP A 158 -21.97 -21.91 -1.92
C ASP A 158 -21.59 -23.37 -1.65
N HIS A 159 -21.99 -24.28 -2.55
CA HIS A 159 -21.82 -25.71 -2.36
C HIS A 159 -21.61 -26.46 -3.69
N LEU A 160 -20.70 -27.41 -3.68
CA LEU A 160 -20.29 -28.16 -4.88
C LEU A 160 -21.47 -28.88 -5.60
N SER A 161 -22.52 -29.33 -4.86
CA SER A 161 -23.70 -29.96 -5.42
C SER A 161 -24.50 -29.08 -6.40
N GLN A 162 -24.34 -27.75 -6.33
CA GLN A 162 -25.01 -26.84 -7.25
C GLN A 162 -24.56 -27.04 -8.71
N LEU A 163 -23.35 -27.55 -8.91
CA LEU A 163 -22.76 -27.83 -10.24
C LEU A 163 -23.45 -28.92 -11.02
N ALA A 164 -24.29 -29.73 -10.39
CA ALA A 164 -25.05 -30.79 -11.09
C ALA A 164 -25.91 -30.28 -12.25
N ARG A 165 -26.32 -28.99 -12.20
CA ARG A 165 -27.09 -28.30 -13.24
C ARG A 165 -26.25 -27.47 -14.22
N GLY A 166 -24.94 -27.51 -14.08
CA GLY A 166 -24.00 -26.71 -14.85
C GLY A 166 -23.67 -25.34 -14.22
N MET A 167 -22.60 -24.70 -14.69
CA MET A 167 -22.05 -23.47 -14.13
C MET A 167 -23.05 -22.30 -14.20
N GLY A 168 -23.76 -22.13 -15.29
CA GLY A 168 -24.70 -21.03 -15.50
C GLY A 168 -25.88 -21.00 -14.51
N GLU A 169 -26.30 -22.19 -14.01
CA GLU A 169 -27.33 -22.29 -12.97
C GLU A 169 -26.74 -22.33 -11.55
N ALA A 170 -25.51 -22.81 -11.40
CA ALA A 170 -24.84 -22.93 -10.11
C ALA A 170 -24.32 -21.62 -9.59
N ALA A 171 -23.69 -20.82 -10.46
CA ALA A 171 -23.12 -19.55 -10.08
C ALA A 171 -24.21 -18.49 -9.88
N ARG A 172 -24.24 -17.93 -8.68
CA ARG A 172 -25.08 -16.78 -8.36
C ARG A 172 -24.23 -15.54 -8.53
N HIS A 173 -24.68 -14.63 -9.40
CA HIS A 173 -24.01 -13.33 -9.56
C HIS A 173 -24.22 -12.50 -8.30
N TYR A 174 -23.18 -11.78 -7.92
CA TYR A 174 -23.33 -10.71 -6.94
C TYR A 174 -24.24 -9.66 -7.59
N LEU A 175 -25.39 -9.45 -7.01
CA LEU A 175 -26.26 -8.32 -7.40
C LEU A 175 -25.44 -7.06 -7.10
N ASP A 176 -25.46 -6.08 -8.03
CA ASP A 176 -24.85 -4.78 -7.82
C ASP A 176 -25.29 -4.28 -6.45
N SER A 177 -24.35 -4.26 -5.56
CA SER A 177 -24.50 -4.26 -4.12
C SER A 177 -25.54 -3.25 -3.64
N GLU A 178 -26.46 -3.69 -2.83
CA GLU A 178 -26.80 -2.91 -1.64
C GLU A 178 -25.46 -2.47 -1.04
N GLY A 179 -25.13 -1.17 -1.23
CA GLY A 179 -23.86 -0.63 -0.79
C GLY A 179 -23.66 -1.03 0.66
N VAL A 180 -22.59 -1.74 0.94
CA VAL A 180 -22.21 -2.01 2.32
C VAL A 180 -22.06 -0.62 2.93
N GLU A 181 -23.02 -0.22 3.78
CA GLU A 181 -22.85 0.93 4.65
C GLU A 181 -21.69 0.57 5.60
N ALA A 182 -20.48 0.78 5.08
CA ALA A 182 -19.30 0.62 5.88
C ALA A 182 -19.41 1.60 7.04
N THR A 183 -19.54 1.08 8.26
CA THR A 183 -19.50 1.87 9.48
C THR A 183 -18.07 2.37 9.65
N PHE A 184 -17.80 3.58 9.16
CA PHE A 184 -16.49 4.22 9.33
C PHE A 184 -16.41 4.86 10.71
N GLU A 185 -15.23 4.75 11.34
CA GLU A 185 -14.89 5.69 12.38
C GLU A 185 -14.95 7.12 11.81
N PRO A 186 -15.54 8.10 12.51
CA PRO A 186 -15.62 9.46 12.00
C PRO A 186 -14.23 9.97 11.62
N GLU A 187 -14.12 10.59 10.45
CA GLU A 187 -12.86 11.19 10.02
C GLU A 187 -12.39 12.20 11.06
N LEU A 188 -11.14 12.04 11.51
CA LEU A 188 -10.52 12.93 12.46
C LEU A 188 -10.27 14.28 11.81
N ASP A 189 -10.78 15.38 12.38
CA ASP A 189 -10.59 16.74 11.84
C ASP A 189 -9.42 17.47 12.51
N TYR A 190 -8.68 18.26 11.73
CA TYR A 190 -7.67 19.17 12.26
C TYR A 190 -8.27 20.32 13.08
N ALA A 191 -9.54 20.64 12.93
CA ALA A 191 -10.25 21.56 13.79
C ALA A 191 -10.21 21.15 15.28
N ASP A 192 -10.18 19.84 15.56
CA ASP A 192 -10.05 19.30 16.94
C ASP A 192 -8.65 19.54 17.53
N VAL A 193 -7.66 19.89 16.72
CA VAL A 193 -6.29 20.20 17.16
C VAL A 193 -6.18 21.68 17.43
N LEU A 194 -6.32 22.06 18.67
CA LEU A 194 -6.26 23.47 19.07
C LEU A 194 -4.84 24.02 19.00
N GLY A 195 -4.69 25.19 18.40
CA GLY A 195 -3.37 25.77 18.12
C GLY A 195 -2.58 24.98 17.09
N GLN A 196 -1.24 24.97 17.17
CA GLN A 196 -0.36 24.21 16.29
C GLN A 196 -0.39 24.65 14.81
N GLU A 197 -0.73 25.89 14.52
CA GLU A 197 -0.92 26.39 13.13
C GLU A 197 0.34 26.19 12.25
N VAL A 198 1.54 26.37 12.81
CA VAL A 198 2.80 26.12 12.10
C VAL A 198 2.95 24.64 11.75
N ALA A 199 2.53 23.74 12.66
CA ALA A 199 2.59 22.29 12.42
C ALA A 199 1.56 21.88 11.38
N LYS A 200 0.33 22.38 11.45
CA LYS A 200 -0.72 22.14 10.46
C LYS A 200 -0.28 22.62 9.07
N ARG A 201 0.28 23.84 8.97
CA ARG A 201 0.83 24.38 7.72
C ARG A 201 1.95 23.50 7.16
N GLY A 202 2.92 23.07 8.01
CA GLY A 202 3.99 22.17 7.60
C GLY A 202 3.50 20.81 7.11
N ILE A 203 2.45 20.26 7.74
CA ILE A 203 1.82 19.01 7.32
C ILE A 203 1.11 19.19 5.96
N ALA A 204 0.39 20.28 5.76
CA ALA A 204 -0.25 20.59 4.48
C ALA A 204 0.78 20.74 3.35
N LEU A 205 1.92 21.40 3.62
CA LEU A 205 3.03 21.50 2.67
C LEU A 205 3.64 20.12 2.37
N ALA A 206 3.85 19.28 3.40
CA ALA A 206 4.32 17.92 3.19
C ALA A 206 3.35 17.11 2.31
N ALA A 207 2.04 17.26 2.54
CA ALA A 207 1.00 16.62 1.74
C ALA A 207 0.95 17.13 0.29
N ALA A 208 1.07 18.45 0.08
CA ALA A 208 1.04 19.06 -1.25
C ALA A 208 2.27 18.67 -2.09
N GLY A 209 3.45 18.71 -1.49
CA GLY A 209 4.73 18.43 -2.16
C GLY A 209 5.16 16.96 -2.13
N GLU A 210 4.39 16.07 -1.51
CA GLU A 210 4.77 14.66 -1.29
C GLU A 210 6.11 14.52 -0.57
N LEU A 211 6.35 15.43 0.39
CA LEU A 211 7.62 15.58 1.09
C LEU A 211 7.64 14.79 2.40
N GLY A 212 8.77 14.16 2.71
CA GLY A 212 8.97 13.51 4.00
C GLY A 212 9.00 14.52 5.15
N LEU A 213 8.26 14.24 6.25
CA LEU A 213 8.12 15.13 7.38
C LEU A 213 8.58 14.50 8.69
N LEU A 214 9.39 15.22 9.47
CA LEU A 214 9.75 14.86 10.84
C LEU A 214 9.19 15.91 11.83
N MET A 215 8.40 15.42 12.77
CA MET A 215 7.88 16.19 13.90
C MET A 215 8.74 15.96 15.13
N ILE A 216 9.27 17.03 15.74
CA ILE A 216 10.05 16.96 16.99
C ILE A 216 9.28 17.70 18.08
N GLY A 217 9.12 17.08 19.23
CA GLY A 217 8.43 17.73 20.35
C GLY A 217 8.41 16.87 21.61
N SER A 218 8.14 17.51 22.75
CA SER A 218 8.04 16.83 24.04
C SER A 218 6.90 15.80 24.06
N PRO A 219 6.93 14.82 24.97
CA PRO A 219 5.81 13.90 25.17
C PRO A 219 4.50 14.66 25.45
N GLY A 220 3.40 14.24 24.84
CA GLY A 220 2.11 14.92 24.96
C GLY A 220 1.94 16.21 24.17
N SER A 221 2.86 16.55 23.23
CA SER A 221 2.71 17.71 22.34
C SER A 221 1.73 17.51 21.17
N GLY A 222 1.15 16.32 21.00
CA GLY A 222 0.13 16.07 19.97
C GLY A 222 0.65 15.53 18.64
N LYS A 223 1.93 15.09 18.53
CA LYS A 223 2.55 14.58 17.28
C LYS A 223 1.74 13.47 16.61
N THR A 224 1.36 12.46 17.37
CA THR A 224 0.57 11.30 16.86
C THR A 224 -0.83 11.73 16.45
N MET A 225 -1.42 12.69 17.19
CA MET A 225 -2.74 13.27 16.88
C MET A 225 -2.73 14.02 15.55
N LEU A 226 -1.68 14.82 15.32
CA LEU A 226 -1.45 15.53 14.06
C LEU A 226 -1.22 14.55 12.90
N ALA A 227 -0.39 13.51 13.10
CA ALA A 227 -0.07 12.52 12.07
C ALA A 227 -1.30 11.75 11.58
N ARG A 228 -2.17 11.28 12.49
CA ARG A 228 -3.35 10.49 12.15
C ARG A 228 -4.36 11.23 11.26
N ARG A 229 -4.40 12.56 11.32
CA ARG A 229 -5.31 13.39 10.54
C ARG A 229 -4.83 13.65 9.11
N MET A 230 -3.57 13.27 8.79
CA MET A 230 -3.01 13.56 7.48
C MET A 230 -3.76 12.88 6.33
N THR A 231 -4.27 11.67 6.54
CA THR A 231 -5.07 10.95 5.53
C THR A 231 -6.27 11.77 5.06
N GLY A 232 -6.91 12.50 5.99
CA GLY A 232 -8.07 13.34 5.72
C GLY A 232 -7.79 14.59 4.86
N ILE A 233 -6.55 15.00 4.69
CA ILE A 233 -6.19 16.16 3.83
C ILE A 233 -5.54 15.76 2.51
N LEU A 234 -5.21 14.47 2.30
CA LEU A 234 -4.69 13.99 1.04
C LEU A 234 -5.79 13.93 -0.02
N PRO A 235 -5.49 14.17 -1.31
CA PRO A 235 -6.43 13.96 -2.40
C PRO A 235 -6.90 12.51 -2.45
N GLU A 236 -8.01 12.25 -3.14
CA GLU A 236 -8.47 10.88 -3.40
C GLU A 236 -7.38 10.05 -4.10
N LEU A 237 -7.42 8.73 -3.89
CA LEU A 237 -6.53 7.81 -4.60
C LEU A 237 -6.85 7.80 -6.10
N SER A 238 -5.82 7.65 -6.93
CA SER A 238 -6.07 7.25 -8.33
C SER A 238 -6.68 5.85 -8.36
N VAL A 239 -7.39 5.53 -9.44
CA VAL A 239 -7.99 4.20 -9.60
C VAL A 239 -6.91 3.11 -9.54
N GLU A 240 -5.76 3.38 -10.15
CA GLU A 240 -4.61 2.46 -10.15
C GLU A 240 -4.06 2.24 -8.75
N ASP A 241 -3.78 3.32 -8.00
CA ASP A 241 -3.25 3.22 -6.62
C ASP A 241 -4.25 2.52 -5.70
N GLN A 242 -5.56 2.78 -5.88
CA GLN A 242 -6.60 2.11 -5.10
C GLN A 242 -6.64 0.61 -5.39
N GLN A 243 -6.57 0.19 -6.66
CA GLN A 243 -6.55 -1.22 -7.05
C GLN A 243 -5.29 -1.92 -6.52
N GLU A 244 -4.11 -1.29 -6.62
CA GLU A 244 -2.87 -1.83 -6.06
C GLU A 244 -2.98 -1.99 -4.53
N ALA A 245 -3.51 -0.99 -3.82
CA ALA A 245 -3.72 -1.07 -2.37
C ALA A 245 -4.73 -2.17 -1.98
N LEU A 246 -5.85 -2.28 -2.71
CA LEU A 246 -6.84 -3.33 -2.52
C LEU A 246 -6.24 -4.72 -2.71
N CYS A 247 -5.40 -4.94 -3.74
CA CYS A 247 -4.68 -6.20 -3.94
C CYS A 247 -3.79 -6.54 -2.74
N ILE A 248 -3.00 -5.55 -2.26
CA ILE A 248 -2.07 -5.76 -1.14
C ILE A 248 -2.84 -6.17 0.13
N HIS A 249 -3.90 -5.44 0.47
CA HIS A 249 -4.69 -5.71 1.68
C HIS A 249 -5.50 -7.01 1.57
N SER A 250 -6.11 -7.27 0.40
CA SER A 250 -6.90 -8.50 0.14
C SER A 250 -6.08 -9.78 0.26
N VAL A 251 -4.83 -9.78 -0.24
CA VAL A 251 -3.92 -10.94 -0.14
C VAL A 251 -3.58 -11.29 1.31
N LEU A 252 -3.49 -10.28 2.18
CA LEU A 252 -3.26 -10.48 3.62
C LEU A 252 -4.54 -10.81 4.39
N GLY A 253 -5.72 -10.60 3.77
CA GLY A 253 -7.02 -10.74 4.42
C GLY A 253 -7.28 -9.63 5.43
N GLU A 254 -6.71 -8.43 5.20
CA GLU A 254 -7.03 -7.25 6.01
C GLU A 254 -8.36 -6.64 5.56
N ASN A 255 -8.98 -5.85 6.46
CA ASN A 255 -10.20 -5.12 6.12
C ASN A 255 -9.91 -4.09 5.01
N ILE A 256 -10.72 -4.09 3.98
CA ILE A 256 -10.59 -3.24 2.78
C ILE A 256 -11.70 -2.20 2.64
N ASP A 257 -12.69 -2.18 3.55
CA ASP A 257 -13.85 -1.28 3.48
C ASP A 257 -13.43 0.19 3.37
N GLY A 258 -12.43 0.59 4.16
CA GLY A 258 -11.87 1.95 4.09
C GLY A 258 -11.30 2.29 2.71
N LEU A 259 -10.56 1.37 2.10
CA LEU A 259 -10.01 1.56 0.76
C LEU A 259 -11.10 1.63 -0.31
N LEU A 260 -12.18 0.86 -0.17
CA LEU A 260 -13.33 0.90 -1.06
C LEU A 260 -14.05 2.24 -1.00
N ALA A 261 -14.17 2.80 0.18
CA ALA A 261 -14.75 4.14 0.38
C ALA A 261 -13.80 5.28 -0.04
N GLY A 262 -12.60 4.96 -0.57
CA GLY A 262 -11.63 5.96 -1.01
C GLY A 262 -10.71 6.49 0.11
N HIS A 263 -10.80 5.94 1.33
CA HIS A 263 -9.91 6.33 2.43
C HIS A 263 -8.49 5.79 2.21
N ARG A 264 -7.51 6.64 2.44
CA ARG A 264 -6.10 6.27 2.34
C ARG A 264 -5.65 5.48 3.56
N PRO A 265 -4.82 4.42 3.39
CA PRO A 265 -4.32 3.65 4.52
C PRO A 265 -3.38 4.49 5.40
N PHE A 266 -3.48 4.29 6.71
CA PHE A 266 -2.55 4.84 7.70
C PHE A 266 -1.89 3.69 8.46
N ARG A 267 -0.57 3.53 8.27
CA ARG A 267 0.20 2.48 8.93
C ARG A 267 1.18 3.08 9.93
N SER A 268 1.16 2.57 11.14
CA SER A 268 2.01 3.02 12.24
C SER A 268 2.67 1.83 12.94
N PRO A 269 3.71 1.23 12.33
CA PRO A 269 4.37 0.09 12.91
C PRO A 269 5.10 0.47 14.20
N HIS A 270 5.07 -0.43 15.19
CA HIS A 270 5.79 -0.24 16.42
C HIS A 270 7.31 -0.28 16.19
N HIS A 271 8.09 0.49 16.93
CA HIS A 271 9.56 0.59 16.75
C HIS A 271 10.31 -0.75 16.91
N SER A 272 9.72 -1.75 17.58
CA SER A 272 10.27 -3.10 17.71
C SER A 272 10.03 -4.01 16.49
N ILE A 273 9.43 -3.50 15.43
CA ILE A 273 9.15 -4.28 14.22
C ILE A 273 10.42 -4.89 13.63
N SER A 274 10.33 -6.12 13.14
CA SER A 274 11.42 -6.75 12.40
C SER A 274 11.53 -6.20 10.98
N THR A 275 12.71 -6.36 10.37
CA THR A 275 12.91 -6.03 8.96
C THR A 275 11.89 -6.74 8.05
N ALA A 276 11.60 -8.02 8.33
CA ALA A 276 10.61 -8.78 7.55
C ALA A 276 9.17 -8.27 7.75
N GLY A 277 8.82 -7.82 8.95
CA GLY A 277 7.52 -7.18 9.19
C GLY A 277 7.38 -5.85 8.46
N LEU A 278 8.47 -5.07 8.38
CA LEU A 278 8.44 -3.75 7.73
C LEU A 278 8.41 -3.86 6.20
N ILE A 279 9.33 -4.64 5.61
CA ILE A 279 9.47 -4.73 4.14
C ILE A 279 8.64 -5.86 3.53
N GLY A 280 8.38 -6.89 4.32
CA GLY A 280 7.78 -8.13 3.84
C GLY A 280 8.78 -9.29 3.83
N GLY A 281 8.29 -10.49 3.65
CA GLY A 281 9.06 -11.72 3.67
C GLY A 281 8.23 -12.93 4.05
N GLY A 282 8.87 -13.95 4.61
CA GLY A 282 8.19 -15.19 5.02
C GLY A 282 8.24 -16.29 3.96
N ARG A 283 7.47 -17.36 4.21
CA ARG A 283 7.22 -18.49 3.29
C ARG A 283 5.76 -18.93 3.49
N PRO A 284 4.85 -18.61 2.55
CA PRO A 284 5.04 -17.81 1.34
C PRO A 284 5.50 -16.37 1.62
N VAL A 285 5.96 -15.68 0.57
CA VAL A 285 6.40 -14.29 0.68
C VAL A 285 5.19 -13.37 0.74
N HIS A 286 5.09 -12.56 1.80
CA HIS A 286 4.02 -11.60 2.03
C HIS A 286 4.54 -10.16 2.00
N PRO A 287 3.73 -9.18 1.60
CA PRO A 287 4.05 -7.77 1.75
C PRO A 287 4.16 -7.37 3.23
N GLY A 288 4.93 -6.32 3.53
CA GLY A 288 5.08 -5.75 4.87
C GLY A 288 4.34 -4.43 5.03
N GLU A 289 4.52 -3.77 6.20
CA GLU A 289 3.88 -2.51 6.56
C GLU A 289 4.11 -1.39 5.54
N ILE A 290 5.27 -1.37 4.87
CA ILE A 290 5.58 -0.40 3.82
C ILE A 290 4.59 -0.54 2.64
N SER A 291 4.31 -1.77 2.24
CA SER A 291 3.38 -2.03 1.15
C SER A 291 1.92 -1.84 1.59
N LEU A 292 1.59 -2.16 2.84
CA LEU A 292 0.28 -1.85 3.41
C LEU A 292 0.02 -0.34 3.53
N ALA A 293 1.07 0.48 3.56
CA ALA A 293 0.96 1.94 3.51
C ALA A 293 0.82 2.50 2.08
N HIS A 294 0.80 1.64 1.05
CA HIS A 294 0.74 2.07 -0.34
C HIS A 294 -0.48 2.95 -0.62
N GLY A 295 -0.26 4.06 -1.31
CA GLY A 295 -1.29 5.09 -1.55
C GLY A 295 -1.66 5.94 -0.34
N GLY A 296 -1.11 5.65 0.86
CA GLY A 296 -1.44 6.31 2.11
C GLY A 296 -0.25 6.89 2.87
N VAL A 297 -0.25 6.69 4.17
CA VAL A 297 0.73 7.27 5.10
C VAL A 297 1.44 6.17 5.89
N LEU A 298 2.77 6.21 5.88
CA LEU A 298 3.62 5.46 6.81
C LEU A 298 4.09 6.40 7.91
N PHE A 299 3.64 6.17 9.13
CA PHE A 299 4.01 6.95 10.30
C PHE A 299 4.97 6.18 11.21
N LEU A 300 6.17 6.73 11.39
CA LEU A 300 7.19 6.18 12.29
C LEU A 300 7.22 7.02 13.57
N ASP A 301 6.47 6.58 14.59
CA ASP A 301 6.51 7.22 15.90
C ASP A 301 7.78 6.79 16.65
N GLU A 302 8.31 7.67 17.49
CA GLU A 302 9.57 7.43 18.22
C GLU A 302 10.74 7.00 17.30
N LEU A 303 10.94 7.70 16.18
CA LEU A 303 11.90 7.37 15.13
C LEU A 303 13.30 6.98 15.66
N ALA A 304 13.78 7.66 16.72
CA ALA A 304 15.08 7.39 17.33
C ALA A 304 15.17 6.03 18.05
N GLU A 305 14.03 5.36 18.31
CA GLU A 305 14.00 4.06 18.97
C GLU A 305 14.05 2.88 17.97
N PHE A 306 13.78 3.13 16.70
CA PHE A 306 13.91 2.10 15.67
C PHE A 306 15.37 1.64 15.51
N PRO A 307 15.61 0.34 15.31
CA PRO A 307 16.94 -0.18 14.97
C PRO A 307 17.44 0.44 13.65
N THR A 308 18.70 0.88 13.63
CA THR A 308 19.30 1.51 12.44
C THR A 308 19.23 0.63 11.20
N GLY A 309 19.40 -0.70 11.36
CA GLY A 309 19.29 -1.65 10.25
C GLY A 309 17.89 -1.70 9.62
N VAL A 310 16.84 -1.55 10.44
CA VAL A 310 15.44 -1.48 9.96
C VAL A 310 15.22 -0.19 9.18
N LEU A 311 15.66 0.95 9.70
CA LEU A 311 15.52 2.24 9.00
C LEU A 311 16.29 2.31 7.66
N GLN A 312 17.44 1.62 7.57
CA GLN A 312 18.21 1.55 6.32
C GLN A 312 17.42 0.91 5.18
N THR A 313 16.54 -0.03 5.49
CA THR A 313 15.75 -0.76 4.50
C THR A 313 14.68 0.11 3.83
N LEU A 314 14.29 1.22 4.46
CA LEU A 314 13.32 2.18 3.90
C LEU A 314 13.88 3.01 2.73
N ARG A 315 15.22 3.14 2.59
CA ARG A 315 15.81 3.99 1.55
C ARG A 315 15.34 3.62 0.15
N GLN A 316 15.41 2.34 -0.18
CA GLN A 316 15.09 1.85 -1.51
C GLN A 316 13.59 1.96 -1.85
N PRO A 317 12.66 1.57 -0.96
CA PRO A 317 11.23 1.77 -1.17
C PRO A 317 10.82 3.23 -1.38
N ILE A 318 11.36 4.14 -0.56
CA ILE A 318 11.06 5.58 -0.67
C ILE A 318 11.54 6.14 -2.03
N GLU A 319 12.71 5.67 -2.53
CA GLU A 319 13.27 6.14 -3.80
C GLU A 319 12.57 5.56 -5.03
N ARG A 320 12.14 4.31 -4.95
CA ARG A 320 11.65 3.54 -6.10
C ARG A 320 10.14 3.38 -6.15
N GLY A 321 9.44 3.61 -5.04
CA GLY A 321 8.00 3.38 -4.94
C GLY A 321 7.61 1.89 -4.91
N TYR A 322 8.56 0.97 -4.75
CA TYR A 322 8.30 -0.46 -4.61
C TYR A 322 9.36 -1.16 -3.78
N VAL A 323 8.95 -2.27 -3.16
CA VAL A 323 9.83 -3.25 -2.49
C VAL A 323 10.07 -4.43 -3.40
N ARG A 324 11.33 -4.86 -3.55
CA ARG A 324 11.68 -6.07 -4.30
C ARG A 324 12.34 -7.09 -3.39
N ILE A 325 11.73 -8.25 -3.24
CA ILE A 325 12.23 -9.38 -2.43
C ILE A 325 12.65 -10.50 -3.38
N VAL A 326 13.93 -10.87 -3.35
CA VAL A 326 14.45 -11.98 -4.16
C VAL A 326 14.60 -13.21 -3.26
N ARG A 327 14.04 -14.33 -3.67
CA ARG A 327 14.11 -15.64 -3.02
C ARG A 327 14.46 -16.72 -4.04
N VAL A 328 14.67 -17.94 -3.57
CA VAL A 328 14.93 -19.12 -4.44
C VAL A 328 13.74 -19.34 -5.41
N ASP A 329 12.51 -19.08 -4.93
CA ASP A 329 11.27 -19.23 -5.70
C ASP A 329 11.02 -18.07 -6.70
N GLY A 330 11.93 -17.07 -6.76
CA GLY A 330 11.88 -15.94 -7.69
C GLY A 330 11.94 -14.57 -7.04
N ALA A 331 11.66 -13.54 -7.84
CA ALA A 331 11.56 -12.15 -7.39
C ALA A 331 10.08 -11.78 -7.19
N PHE A 332 9.80 -11.07 -6.09
CA PHE A 332 8.50 -10.55 -5.74
C PHE A 332 8.61 -9.04 -5.63
N THR A 333 7.71 -8.33 -6.27
CA THR A 333 7.66 -6.86 -6.25
C THR A 333 6.34 -6.44 -5.60
N PHE A 334 6.43 -5.52 -4.66
CA PHE A 334 5.29 -4.98 -3.93
C PHE A 334 5.28 -3.46 -4.08
N PRO A 335 4.20 -2.84 -4.56
CA PRO A 335 4.04 -1.39 -4.56
C PRO A 335 4.23 -0.81 -3.16
N SER A 336 4.86 0.37 -3.07
CA SER A 336 5.13 1.03 -1.79
C SER A 336 5.29 2.55 -1.94
N ARG A 337 4.39 3.19 -2.69
CA ARG A 337 4.28 4.64 -2.75
C ARG A 337 3.48 5.11 -1.54
N PHE A 338 4.11 5.84 -0.64
CA PHE A 338 3.48 6.32 0.59
C PHE A 338 4.06 7.67 1.01
N GLN A 339 3.26 8.43 1.75
CA GLN A 339 3.72 9.64 2.42
C GLN A 339 4.45 9.26 3.70
N LEU A 340 5.72 9.66 3.81
CA LEU A 340 6.51 9.40 5.03
C LEU A 340 6.26 10.48 6.08
N LEU A 341 5.76 10.08 7.23
CA LEU A 341 5.75 10.88 8.45
C LEU A 341 6.61 10.22 9.52
N ALA A 342 7.34 11.03 10.26
CA ALA A 342 8.07 10.55 11.42
C ALA A 342 7.87 11.50 12.61
N ALA A 343 7.92 10.94 13.81
CA ALA A 343 7.92 11.73 15.03
C ALA A 343 9.07 11.31 15.93
N SER A 344 9.60 12.24 16.67
CA SER A 344 10.65 11.99 17.67
C SER A 344 10.55 12.93 18.84
N ASN A 345 11.07 12.51 19.98
CA ASN A 345 11.35 13.41 21.09
C ASN A 345 12.65 14.19 20.81
N PRO A 346 12.87 15.36 21.43
CA PRO A 346 14.08 16.16 21.20
C PRO A 346 15.34 15.58 21.89
N CYS A 347 15.17 14.67 22.85
CA CYS A 347 16.22 13.98 23.60
C CYS A 347 15.67 12.72 24.28
N PRO A 348 16.50 11.85 24.91
CA PRO A 348 16.04 10.64 25.58
C PRO A 348 14.99 10.85 26.69
N CYS A 349 15.07 11.94 27.46
CA CYS A 349 14.04 12.23 28.46
C CYS A 349 12.82 12.97 27.88
N GLY A 350 12.89 13.46 26.63
CA GLY A 350 11.80 14.12 25.93
C GLY A 350 11.64 15.63 26.18
N PHE A 351 12.40 16.22 27.10
CA PHE A 351 12.11 17.58 27.60
C PHE A 351 13.18 18.63 27.21
N LEU A 352 14.04 18.35 26.23
CA LEU A 352 15.01 19.36 25.78
C LEU A 352 14.29 20.51 25.08
N GLY A 353 14.41 21.73 25.62
CA GLY A 353 13.72 22.91 25.12
C GLY A 353 12.27 23.06 25.57
N ASP A 354 11.78 22.16 26.42
CA ASP A 354 10.46 22.28 27.03
C ASP A 354 10.43 23.48 28.00
N ARG A 355 9.33 24.24 28.01
CA ARG A 355 9.21 25.47 28.82
C ARG A 355 8.90 25.18 30.30
N GLU A 356 8.26 24.05 30.57
CA GLU A 356 7.76 23.72 31.90
C GLU A 356 8.62 22.67 32.62
N VAL A 357 9.16 21.70 31.87
CA VAL A 357 9.91 20.58 32.42
C VAL A 357 11.39 20.66 32.01
N PRO A 358 12.33 20.80 32.97
CA PRO A 358 13.75 20.89 32.63
C PRO A 358 14.30 19.55 32.13
N CYS A 359 15.10 19.61 31.07
CA CYS A 359 15.82 18.45 30.55
C CYS A 359 16.86 17.93 31.54
N ARG A 360 16.94 16.61 31.74
CA ARG A 360 17.88 15.93 32.64
C ARG A 360 19.02 15.19 31.89
N CYS A 361 19.07 15.30 30.57
CA CYS A 361 20.07 14.61 29.77
C CYS A 361 21.39 15.36 29.75
N SER A 362 22.51 14.63 29.79
CA SER A 362 23.81 15.21 29.52
C SER A 362 23.94 15.59 28.03
N ALA A 363 24.83 16.53 27.71
CA ALA A 363 25.08 16.93 26.33
C ALA A 363 25.45 15.73 25.43
N SER A 364 26.24 14.79 25.94
CA SER A 364 26.64 13.57 25.23
C SER A 364 25.46 12.62 24.96
N MET A 365 24.49 12.51 25.87
CA MET A 365 23.27 11.74 25.66
C MET A 365 22.39 12.37 24.57
N VAL A 366 22.25 13.70 24.60
CA VAL A 366 21.49 14.44 23.59
C VAL A 366 22.11 14.25 22.20
N GLU A 367 23.43 14.42 22.08
CA GLU A 367 24.13 14.27 20.80
C GLU A 367 24.02 12.84 20.25
N ARG A 368 24.20 11.84 21.09
CA ARG A 368 24.01 10.44 20.69
C ARG A 368 22.56 10.15 20.20
N TYR A 369 21.57 10.78 20.83
CA TYR A 369 20.18 10.62 20.42
C TYR A 369 19.92 11.32 19.08
N ARG A 370 20.39 12.56 18.93
CA ARG A 370 20.25 13.34 17.70
C ARG A 370 21.00 12.71 16.52
N SER A 371 22.14 12.05 16.77
CA SER A 371 22.90 11.34 15.72
C SER A 371 22.08 10.22 15.07
N LYS A 372 21.17 9.58 15.81
CA LYS A 372 20.24 8.57 15.23
C LYS A 372 19.26 9.21 14.24
N LEU A 373 18.79 10.45 14.51
CA LEU A 373 17.90 11.19 13.62
C LEU A 373 18.62 11.71 12.36
N ARG A 374 19.93 11.93 12.46
CA ARG A 374 20.80 12.26 11.31
C ARG A 374 21.21 11.04 10.49
N GLY A 375 20.66 9.86 10.80
CA GLY A 375 20.98 8.57 10.20
C GLY A 375 20.39 8.35 8.80
N PRO A 376 20.10 7.09 8.43
CA PRO A 376 19.81 6.69 7.05
C PRO A 376 18.63 7.39 6.38
N LEU A 377 17.64 7.85 7.15
CA LEU A 377 16.45 8.54 6.65
C LEU A 377 16.58 10.06 6.60
N ALA A 378 17.64 10.64 7.17
CA ALA A 378 17.79 12.10 7.24
C ALA A 378 17.76 12.77 5.86
N ASP A 379 18.27 12.08 4.83
CA ASP A 379 18.28 12.56 3.45
C ASP A 379 16.89 12.48 2.77
N ARG A 380 15.95 11.74 3.37
CA ARG A 380 14.59 11.49 2.85
C ARG A 380 13.49 12.28 3.57
N ILE A 381 13.87 12.93 4.66
CA ILE A 381 12.99 13.84 5.39
C ILE A 381 13.29 15.26 4.89
N ASP A 382 12.32 15.84 4.22
CA ASP A 382 12.45 17.16 3.63
C ASP A 382 12.14 18.27 4.66
N LEU A 383 10.99 18.14 5.35
CA LEU A 383 10.53 19.10 6.34
C LEU A 383 10.81 18.61 7.76
N MET A 384 11.14 19.55 8.62
CA MET A 384 11.24 19.33 10.05
C MET A 384 10.46 20.41 10.78
N ILE A 385 9.56 20.01 11.66
CA ILE A 385 8.73 20.94 12.46
C ILE A 385 8.90 20.67 13.94
N ASP A 386 8.98 21.74 14.72
CA ASP A 386 8.93 21.66 16.17
C ASP A 386 7.46 21.74 16.63
N VAL A 387 7.00 20.68 17.30
CA VAL A 387 5.65 20.59 17.85
C VAL A 387 5.70 20.89 19.35
N THR A 388 5.27 22.08 19.70
CA THR A 388 5.22 22.52 21.10
C THR A 388 3.91 22.12 21.75
N ARG A 389 3.87 22.05 23.10
CA ARG A 389 2.60 21.90 23.79
C ARG A 389 1.74 23.14 23.54
N PRO A 390 0.44 22.97 23.24
CA PRO A 390 -0.45 24.10 23.11
C PRO A 390 -0.58 24.82 24.47
N ASP A 391 -0.80 26.14 24.42
CA ASP A 391 -1.05 26.92 25.62
C ASP A 391 -2.33 26.40 26.29
N PRO A 392 -2.33 26.12 27.62
CA PRO A 392 -3.53 25.72 28.35
C PRO A 392 -4.72 26.66 28.15
N GLN A 393 -4.48 27.97 27.98
CA GLN A 393 -5.54 28.94 27.70
C GLN A 393 -6.24 28.63 26.36
N VAL A 394 -5.48 28.33 25.30
CA VAL A 394 -6.02 27.98 23.99
C VAL A 394 -6.89 26.73 24.07
N ILE A 395 -6.51 25.76 24.92
CA ILE A 395 -7.31 24.54 25.12
C ILE A 395 -8.61 24.84 25.86
N ILE A 396 -8.57 25.73 26.88
CA ILE A 396 -9.73 26.07 27.71
C ILE A 396 -10.71 26.98 26.95
N GLU A 397 -10.18 27.94 26.19
CA GLU A 397 -10.98 28.91 25.45
C GLU A 397 -11.56 28.36 24.14
N GLY A 398 -11.01 27.24 23.62
CA GLY A 398 -11.50 26.59 22.42
C GLY A 398 -11.28 27.43 21.16
N ALA A 399 -10.04 27.89 20.92
CA ALA A 399 -9.74 28.67 19.73
C ALA A 399 -10.01 27.85 18.45
N GLU A 400 -10.76 28.43 17.50
CA GLU A 400 -10.95 27.84 16.16
C GLU A 400 -9.60 27.74 15.44
N GLY A 401 -9.24 26.52 15.03
CA GLY A 401 -8.05 26.24 14.23
C GLY A 401 -8.42 25.88 12.80
N MET A 402 -7.44 25.84 11.89
CA MET A 402 -7.67 25.38 10.52
C MET A 402 -8.27 23.97 10.51
N SER A 403 -9.35 23.80 9.76
CA SER A 403 -10.05 22.52 9.58
C SER A 403 -9.32 21.62 8.56
N SER A 404 -9.65 20.33 8.56
CA SER A 404 -9.18 19.40 7.53
C SER A 404 -9.63 19.82 6.13
N ALA A 405 -10.84 20.39 5.99
CA ALA A 405 -11.35 20.86 4.70
C ALA A 405 -10.51 22.00 4.12
N GLU A 406 -10.16 23.00 4.95
CA GLU A 406 -9.28 24.11 4.54
C GLU A 406 -7.89 23.61 4.15
N LEU A 407 -7.30 22.70 4.94
CA LEU A 407 -5.98 22.14 4.65
C LEU A 407 -6.01 21.27 3.39
N ARG A 408 -7.09 20.49 3.16
CA ARG A 408 -7.30 19.72 1.93
C ARG A 408 -7.36 20.64 0.71
N ASP A 409 -8.04 21.76 0.80
CA ASP A 409 -8.11 22.74 -0.29
C ASP A 409 -6.71 23.27 -0.66
N TYR A 410 -5.86 23.60 0.33
CA TYR A 410 -4.46 23.94 0.09
C TYR A 410 -3.70 22.85 -0.65
N VAL A 411 -3.87 21.58 -0.23
CA VAL A 411 -3.17 20.44 -0.82
C VAL A 411 -3.63 20.21 -2.26
N VAL A 412 -4.94 20.20 -2.50
CA VAL A 412 -5.53 19.96 -3.82
C VAL A 412 -5.13 21.06 -4.80
N ARG A 413 -5.21 22.35 -4.40
CA ARG A 413 -4.79 23.48 -5.24
C ARG A 413 -3.31 23.41 -5.57
N GLY A 414 -2.45 23.16 -4.56
CA GLY A 414 -1.02 23.05 -4.78
C GLY A 414 -0.65 21.93 -5.75
N ARG A 415 -1.26 20.76 -5.63
CA ARG A 415 -1.04 19.63 -6.56
C ARG A 415 -1.57 19.93 -7.96
N ALA A 416 -2.75 20.54 -8.07
CA ALA A 416 -3.32 20.92 -9.35
C ALA A 416 -2.44 21.95 -10.09
N PHE A 417 -1.95 22.96 -9.37
CA PHE A 417 -1.05 23.97 -9.93
C PHE A 417 0.30 23.35 -10.36
N ARG A 418 0.85 22.46 -9.53
CA ARG A 418 2.06 21.70 -9.88
C ARG A 418 1.87 20.92 -11.19
N ALA A 419 0.79 20.14 -11.30
CA ALA A 419 0.48 19.36 -12.50
C ALA A 419 0.31 20.25 -13.74
N TRP A 420 -0.37 21.40 -13.59
CA TRP A 420 -0.52 22.40 -14.65
C TRP A 420 0.86 22.97 -15.08
N ARG A 421 1.73 23.29 -14.12
CA ARG A 421 3.06 23.82 -14.39
C ARG A 421 3.95 22.80 -15.11
N GLU A 422 3.96 21.56 -14.61
CA GLU A 422 4.73 20.44 -15.19
C GLU A 422 4.29 20.14 -16.62
N SER A 423 2.98 20.21 -16.94
CA SER A 423 2.47 20.00 -18.29
C SER A 423 2.93 21.05 -19.31
N ARG A 424 3.45 22.18 -18.86
CA ARG A 424 3.97 23.28 -19.69
C ARG A 424 5.49 23.30 -19.82
N MET A 425 6.17 22.42 -19.07
CA MET A 425 7.62 22.26 -19.22
C MET A 425 7.94 21.43 -20.47
N ASP A 426 9.05 21.75 -21.16
CA ASP A 426 9.55 20.87 -22.21
C ASP A 426 9.96 19.52 -21.60
N ASP A 427 9.84 18.43 -22.37
CA ASP A 427 10.12 17.07 -21.89
C ASP A 427 11.50 16.92 -21.20
N ALA A 428 12.50 17.65 -21.67
CA ALA A 428 13.84 17.65 -21.07
C ALA A 428 13.88 18.28 -19.66
N ASP A 429 13.09 19.32 -19.43
CA ASP A 429 13.00 19.98 -18.12
C ASP A 429 12.19 19.14 -17.14
N ALA A 430 11.12 18.48 -17.62
CA ALA A 430 10.30 17.55 -16.82
C ALA A 430 11.11 16.32 -16.40
N GLU A 431 11.95 15.74 -17.29
CA GLU A 431 12.85 14.63 -16.96
C GLU A 431 13.91 15.04 -15.91
N ALA A 432 14.41 16.28 -15.99
CA ALA A 432 15.37 16.79 -15.01
C ALA A 432 14.75 16.97 -13.63
N GLU A 433 13.49 17.41 -13.54
CA GLU A 433 12.76 17.52 -12.28
C GLU A 433 12.40 16.13 -11.70
N ALA A 434 11.95 15.19 -12.54
CA ALA A 434 11.63 13.82 -12.14
C ALA A 434 12.88 13.02 -11.72
N ALA A 435 14.04 13.30 -12.30
CA ALA A 435 15.32 12.64 -11.98
C ALA A 435 15.96 13.13 -10.67
N GLU A 436 15.25 13.91 -9.83
CA GLU A 436 15.82 14.54 -8.63
C GLU A 436 17.09 15.28 -8.94
N SER A 437 17.03 16.26 -9.84
CA SER A 437 18.14 17.11 -10.27
C SER A 437 19.51 16.70 -9.69
N ARG A 438 20.23 15.87 -10.41
CA ARG A 438 21.51 15.30 -9.95
C ARG A 438 22.63 16.31 -9.91
N SER A 439 22.38 17.51 -10.42
CA SER A 439 23.33 18.60 -10.53
C SER A 439 22.78 19.86 -9.87
N ILE A 440 23.63 20.55 -9.14
CA ILE A 440 23.33 21.85 -8.53
C ILE A 440 23.14 22.94 -9.61
N ASP A 441 23.73 22.75 -10.77
CA ASP A 441 23.72 23.72 -11.88
C ASP A 441 22.34 23.92 -12.53
N GLY A 442 21.40 22.96 -12.33
CA GLY A 442 20.03 23.02 -12.83
C GLY A 442 18.98 23.58 -11.85
N VAL A 443 19.35 23.85 -10.59
CA VAL A 443 18.36 24.18 -9.52
C VAL A 443 17.57 25.45 -9.83
N VAL A 444 18.18 26.48 -10.42
CA VAL A 444 17.51 27.76 -10.68
C VAL A 444 16.45 27.62 -11.76
N SER A 445 16.77 26.95 -12.86
CA SER A 445 15.84 26.72 -13.98
C SER A 445 14.76 25.69 -13.60
N THR A 446 15.17 24.55 -13.05
CA THR A 446 14.29 23.43 -12.68
C THR A 446 13.18 23.86 -11.69
N PHE A 447 13.52 24.71 -10.73
CA PHE A 447 12.55 25.18 -9.72
C PHE A 447 12.00 26.59 -10.00
N ALA A 448 12.34 27.19 -11.15
CA ALA A 448 11.88 28.51 -11.57
C ALA A 448 12.09 29.62 -10.52
N LEU A 449 13.32 29.72 -9.94
CA LEU A 449 13.66 30.76 -8.99
C LEU A 449 13.74 32.13 -9.69
N ASP A 450 13.22 33.17 -9.04
CA ASP A 450 13.54 34.53 -9.43
C ASP A 450 14.92 34.97 -8.88
N GLN A 451 15.44 36.10 -9.33
CA GLN A 451 16.78 36.60 -8.94
C GLN A 451 16.89 36.90 -7.43
N ALA A 452 15.80 37.31 -6.80
CA ALA A 452 15.76 37.60 -5.36
C ALA A 452 15.81 36.29 -4.56
N ALA A 453 15.06 35.24 -5.00
CA ALA A 453 15.09 33.91 -4.43
C ALA A 453 16.48 33.26 -4.56
N GLU A 454 17.10 33.33 -5.74
CA GLU A 454 18.46 32.84 -5.95
C GLU A 454 19.45 33.48 -4.98
N THR A 455 19.43 34.81 -4.87
CA THR A 455 20.28 35.56 -3.94
C THR A 455 20.02 35.13 -2.49
N CYS A 456 18.76 34.93 -2.11
CA CYS A 456 18.37 34.47 -0.79
C CYS A 456 18.88 33.04 -0.49
N VAL A 457 18.74 32.10 -1.42
CA VAL A 457 19.25 30.73 -1.30
C VAL A 457 20.76 30.72 -1.12
N LEU A 458 21.51 31.52 -1.92
CA LEU A 458 22.95 31.66 -1.78
C LEU A 458 23.36 32.25 -0.44
N GLY A 459 22.64 33.27 0.03
CA GLY A 459 22.86 33.90 1.33
C GLY A 459 22.63 32.94 2.50
N LEU A 460 21.51 32.19 2.48
CA LEU A 460 21.19 31.17 3.48
C LEU A 460 22.22 30.05 3.46
N SER A 461 22.57 29.56 2.28
CA SER A 461 23.55 28.46 2.13
C SER A 461 24.88 28.78 2.76
N LYS A 462 25.39 30.01 2.57
CA LYS A 462 26.65 30.49 3.19
C LYS A 462 26.55 30.64 4.71
N ARG A 463 25.42 31.14 5.20
CA ARG A 463 25.20 31.38 6.64
C ARG A 463 25.01 30.15 7.45
N THR A 464 24.33 29.14 6.87
CA THR A 464 23.97 27.88 7.55
C THR A 464 24.78 26.68 7.08
N HIS A 465 25.80 26.91 6.23
CA HIS A 465 26.68 25.86 5.69
C HIS A 465 25.91 24.69 5.05
N LEU A 466 24.86 24.97 4.25
CA LEU A 466 24.07 23.93 3.61
C LEU A 466 24.92 23.12 2.64
N THR A 467 24.74 21.80 2.69
CA THR A 467 25.26 20.89 1.68
C THR A 467 24.47 21.03 0.37
N GLY A 468 24.99 20.52 -0.75
CA GLY A 468 24.23 20.51 -2.02
C GLY A 468 22.83 19.91 -1.88
N ARG A 469 22.68 18.78 -1.15
CA ARG A 469 21.38 18.20 -0.84
C ARG A 469 20.51 19.11 0.02
N GLY A 470 21.11 19.84 0.96
CA GLY A 470 20.39 20.83 1.78
C GLY A 470 19.82 21.97 0.96
N ILE A 471 20.54 22.43 -0.07
CA ILE A 471 20.09 23.47 -1.00
C ILE A 471 18.92 22.96 -1.85
N VAL A 472 19.05 21.76 -2.47
CA VAL A 472 17.96 21.15 -3.27
C VAL A 472 16.70 20.98 -2.43
N ARG A 473 16.83 20.50 -1.18
CA ARG A 473 15.72 20.37 -0.26
C ARG A 473 15.04 21.71 0.06
N LEU A 474 15.82 22.74 0.37
CA LEU A 474 15.29 24.10 0.63
C LEU A 474 14.45 24.58 -0.54
N VAL A 475 15.00 24.43 -1.75
CA VAL A 475 14.33 24.91 -2.96
C VAL A 475 13.10 24.08 -3.30
N ARG A 476 13.12 22.75 -3.05
CA ARG A 476 11.95 21.88 -3.21
C ARG A 476 10.79 22.31 -2.29
N ILE A 477 11.09 22.62 -1.02
CA ILE A 477 10.07 23.14 -0.10
C ILE A 477 9.56 24.50 -0.59
N ALA A 478 10.46 25.41 -1.00
CA ALA A 478 10.10 26.73 -1.52
C ALA A 478 9.24 26.62 -2.79
N ARG A 479 9.52 25.65 -3.69
CA ARG A 479 8.70 25.37 -4.86
C ARG A 479 7.30 24.87 -4.46
N THR A 480 7.21 23.98 -3.50
CA THR A 480 5.91 23.51 -2.96
C THR A 480 5.11 24.67 -2.37
N ILE A 481 5.74 25.58 -1.62
CA ILE A 481 5.07 26.77 -1.08
C ILE A 481 4.56 27.66 -2.22
N ALA A 482 5.36 27.85 -3.27
CA ALA A 482 4.97 28.62 -4.43
C ALA A 482 3.83 27.94 -5.23
N ASP A 483 3.84 26.59 -5.35
CA ASP A 483 2.75 25.84 -6.00
C ASP A 483 1.44 25.99 -5.22
N VAL A 484 1.47 25.93 -3.88
CA VAL A 484 0.29 26.18 -3.03
C VAL A 484 -0.18 27.63 -3.12
N ALA A 485 0.72 28.57 -3.37
CA ALA A 485 0.40 29.97 -3.61
C ALA A 485 0.05 30.30 -5.08
N GLU A 486 -0.03 29.25 -5.93
CA GLU A 486 -0.31 29.36 -7.38
C GLU A 486 0.66 30.34 -8.10
N SER A 487 1.93 30.37 -7.67
CA SER A 487 2.97 31.24 -8.21
C SER A 487 3.84 30.47 -9.21
N GLU A 488 3.97 30.98 -10.43
CA GLU A 488 4.84 30.37 -11.46
C GLU A 488 6.32 30.40 -11.07
N ARG A 489 6.74 31.43 -10.30
CA ARG A 489 8.12 31.59 -9.86
C ARG A 489 8.24 31.47 -8.34
N VAL A 490 9.36 30.90 -7.92
CA VAL A 490 9.74 30.90 -6.51
C VAL A 490 10.33 32.25 -6.17
N THR A 491 9.72 32.95 -5.21
CA THR A 491 10.16 34.27 -4.71
C THR A 491 11.00 34.14 -3.45
N GLN A 492 11.60 35.25 -3.02
CA GLN A 492 12.35 35.32 -1.77
C GLN A 492 11.51 34.91 -0.55
N ASP A 493 10.22 35.28 -0.50
CA ASP A 493 9.35 34.96 0.63
C ASP A 493 9.10 33.46 0.74
N HIS A 494 8.94 32.78 -0.39
CA HIS A 494 8.81 31.32 -0.42
C HIS A 494 10.08 30.63 0.12
N VAL A 495 11.26 31.15 -0.19
CA VAL A 495 12.55 30.63 0.32
C VAL A 495 12.68 30.88 1.83
N LEU A 496 12.27 32.05 2.32
CA LEU A 496 12.30 32.39 3.75
C LEU A 496 11.34 31.50 4.56
N GLU A 497 10.10 31.28 4.07
CA GLU A 497 9.18 30.33 4.69
C GLU A 497 9.76 28.92 4.68
N ALA A 498 10.31 28.46 3.56
CA ALA A 498 10.93 27.13 3.44
C ALA A 498 12.08 26.93 4.45
N ALA A 499 12.86 27.97 4.72
CA ALA A 499 13.95 27.90 5.68
C ALA A 499 13.47 27.63 7.11
N MET A 500 12.23 27.98 7.46
CA MET A 500 11.65 27.69 8.78
C MET A 500 11.45 26.18 8.99
N TYR A 501 11.27 25.42 7.92
CA TYR A 501 11.03 23.97 7.93
C TYR A 501 12.29 23.13 7.79
N GLN A 502 13.46 23.72 7.62
CA GLN A 502 14.73 22.96 7.55
C GLN A 502 15.23 22.46 8.91
N GLY A 503 14.72 23.01 10.02
CA GLY A 503 15.12 22.65 11.37
C GLY A 503 16.58 23.02 11.69
N ARG A 504 16.95 22.91 12.97
CA ARG A 504 18.34 23.13 13.44
C ARG A 504 19.19 21.87 13.27
N ARG A 505 19.30 21.32 12.05
CA ARG A 505 20.10 20.10 11.80
C ARG A 505 21.60 20.32 11.93
N ASP A 506 22.05 21.57 11.74
CA ASP A 506 23.46 21.93 11.60
C ASP A 506 23.97 22.84 12.73
N GLN A 507 23.23 22.96 13.85
CA GLN A 507 23.70 23.66 15.05
C GLN A 507 23.99 22.69 16.19
#